data_1a4512ab2f97f24e8d5ad1302e3a3f5f
#
_entry.id   1a4512ab2f97f24e8d5ad1302e3a3f5f
#
_cell.length_a   1.000
_cell.length_b   1.000
_cell.length_c   1.000
_cell.angle_alpha   90.00
_cell.angle_beta   90.00
_cell.angle_gamma   90.00
#
_symmetry.space_group_name_H-M   'P 1'
#
loop_
_entity.id
_entity.type
_entity.pdbx_description
1 polymer ?
#
loop_
_entity_poly.entity_id
_entity_poly.type
_entity_poly.pdbx_seq_one_letter_code
_entity_poly.pdbx_strand_id
1 'polypeptide(L)'
;MELKTIRLEIPTDGNIIVGQSHFIKTVEDLYEAIVNTVPQMKFGIAFCEASGACLIRVDGNDPELEANATENAQAVGAGHAFFIAMRQGYPINVLNRIREIPEMCTIYCATANPVEVIVAETEQGRGILGVIDGASPKGIESQNDREWRQGFLRKIGYKR
;
A
#
# COMPACT_ATOMS: atom_id res chain seq x y z
N MET A 1 -17.96 -9.45 -17.43
CA MET A 1 -16.92 -9.25 -16.41
C MET A 1 -15.63 -9.88 -16.91
N GLU A 2 -14.55 -9.14 -16.85
CA GLU A 2 -13.22 -9.59 -17.25
C GLU A 2 -12.29 -9.55 -16.04
N LEU A 3 -11.41 -10.55 -15.90
CA LEU A 3 -10.34 -10.56 -14.89
C LEU A 3 -9.03 -10.09 -15.51
N LYS A 4 -8.35 -9.18 -14.84
CA LYS A 4 -7.05 -8.66 -15.26
C LYS A 4 -6.06 -8.70 -14.11
N THR A 5 -4.79 -8.89 -14.44
CA THR A 5 -3.68 -8.79 -13.50
C THR A 5 -2.87 -7.55 -13.84
N ILE A 6 -2.67 -6.68 -12.87
CA ILE A 6 -1.94 -5.41 -13.02
C ILE A 6 -0.74 -5.42 -12.11
N ARG A 7 0.45 -5.36 -12.72
CA ARG A 7 1.71 -5.26 -11.97
C ARG A 7 1.92 -3.83 -11.48
N LEU A 8 2.24 -3.69 -10.20
CA LEU A 8 2.55 -2.39 -9.60
C LEU A 8 4.04 -2.07 -9.72
N GLU A 9 4.32 -0.76 -9.80
CA GLU A 9 5.67 -0.23 -9.67
C GLU A 9 6.00 -0.02 -8.20
N ILE A 10 7.05 -0.71 -7.74
CA ILE A 10 7.53 -0.58 -6.37
C ILE A 10 8.69 0.43 -6.38
N PRO A 11 8.66 1.48 -5.55
CA PRO A 11 9.74 2.46 -5.53
C PRO A 11 11.06 1.83 -5.08
N THR A 12 12.18 2.20 -5.72
CA THR A 12 13.51 1.75 -5.34
C THR A 12 13.76 2.10 -3.86
N ASP A 13 14.26 1.13 -3.09
CA ASP A 13 14.50 1.25 -1.65
C ASP A 13 13.26 1.70 -0.85
N GLY A 14 12.09 1.33 -1.33
CA GLY A 14 10.83 1.74 -0.75
C GLY A 14 9.84 0.61 -0.55
N ASN A 15 8.70 0.98 -0.02
CA ASN A 15 7.56 0.12 0.23
C ASN A 15 6.29 0.73 -0.33
N ILE A 16 5.27 -0.09 -0.50
CA ILE A 16 3.93 0.35 -0.85
C ILE A 16 2.91 -0.16 0.18
N ILE A 17 1.79 0.56 0.27
CA ILE A 17 0.55 0.09 0.89
C ILE A 17 -0.58 0.26 -0.12
N VAL A 18 -1.39 -0.76 -0.28
CA VAL A 18 -2.59 -0.73 -1.13
C VAL A 18 -3.80 -1.03 -0.29
N GLY A 19 -4.82 -0.19 -0.40
CA GLY A 19 -6.05 -0.38 0.37
C GLY A 19 -7.28 0.22 -0.31
N GLN A 20 -8.38 0.19 0.40
CA GLN A 20 -9.64 0.80 0.01
C GLN A 20 -10.23 1.57 1.20
N SER A 21 -10.82 2.71 0.91
CA SER A 21 -11.46 3.56 1.90
C SER A 21 -12.81 4.07 1.38
N HIS A 22 -13.53 4.81 2.22
CA HIS A 22 -14.90 5.21 1.90
C HIS A 22 -15.02 6.64 1.35
N PHE A 23 -14.05 7.54 1.62
CA PHE A 23 -14.30 8.96 1.48
C PHE A 23 -13.08 9.74 0.96
N ILE A 24 -13.31 10.80 0.16
CA ILE A 24 -12.24 11.62 -0.45
C ILE A 24 -11.28 12.25 0.57
N LYS A 25 -11.74 12.51 1.79
CA LYS A 25 -10.86 13.01 2.87
C LYS A 25 -9.74 12.05 3.25
N THR A 26 -9.78 10.81 2.75
CA THR A 26 -8.73 9.79 2.90
C THR A 26 -7.35 10.33 2.53
N VAL A 27 -7.24 11.14 1.48
CA VAL A 27 -5.97 11.74 1.04
C VAL A 27 -5.31 12.53 2.17
N GLU A 28 -6.07 13.42 2.81
CA GLU A 28 -5.57 14.26 3.90
C GLU A 28 -5.42 13.48 5.21
N ASP A 29 -6.35 12.58 5.52
CA ASP A 29 -6.27 11.74 6.73
C ASP A 29 -5.05 10.80 6.70
N LEU A 30 -4.72 10.24 5.53
CA LEU A 30 -3.51 9.43 5.35
C LEU A 30 -2.25 10.29 5.50
N TYR A 31 -2.24 11.50 4.93
CA TYR A 31 -1.12 12.43 5.10
C TYR A 31 -0.86 12.72 6.58
N GLU A 32 -1.90 13.12 7.30
CA GLU A 32 -1.81 13.43 8.74
C GLU A 32 -1.40 12.20 9.57
N ALA A 33 -1.97 11.03 9.27
CA ALA A 33 -1.63 9.79 9.94
C ALA A 33 -0.13 9.47 9.81
N ILE A 34 0.43 9.61 8.61
CA ILE A 34 1.83 9.31 8.35
C ILE A 34 2.75 10.35 8.95
N VAL A 35 2.55 11.63 8.66
CA VAL A 35 3.43 12.71 9.10
C VAL A 35 3.47 12.87 10.62
N ASN A 36 2.36 12.61 11.30
CA ASN A 36 2.28 12.68 12.76
C ASN A 36 2.86 11.45 13.48
N THR A 37 2.98 10.33 12.78
CA THR A 37 3.55 9.09 13.34
C THR A 37 5.04 8.96 13.06
N VAL A 38 5.46 9.26 11.83
CA VAL A 38 6.86 9.17 11.38
C VAL A 38 7.23 10.43 10.60
N PRO A 39 7.56 11.54 11.28
CA PRO A 39 7.77 12.84 10.64
C PRO A 39 8.85 12.87 9.55
N GLN A 40 9.86 12.01 9.65
CA GLN A 40 10.94 11.92 8.67
C GLN A 40 10.61 11.07 7.44
N MET A 41 9.51 10.31 7.45
CA MET A 41 9.12 9.46 6.32
C MET A 41 8.87 10.29 5.06
N LYS A 42 9.39 9.82 3.94
CA LYS A 42 9.06 10.34 2.62
C LYS A 42 7.97 9.48 2.01
N PHE A 43 6.92 10.11 1.47
CA PHE A 43 5.78 9.38 0.95
C PHE A 43 4.99 10.15 -0.10
N GLY A 44 4.27 9.39 -0.91
CA GLY A 44 3.24 9.87 -1.82
C GLY A 44 1.98 9.03 -1.68
N ILE A 45 0.82 9.65 -1.86
CA ILE A 45 -0.50 9.06 -1.73
C ILE A 45 -1.29 9.34 -3.00
N ALA A 46 -1.99 8.33 -3.51
CA ALA A 46 -3.00 8.50 -4.56
C ALA A 46 -4.29 7.79 -4.16
N PHE A 47 -5.41 8.45 -4.30
CA PHE A 47 -6.74 7.94 -3.99
C PHE A 47 -7.66 8.07 -5.21
N CYS A 48 -8.32 6.99 -5.59
CA CYS A 48 -9.24 6.93 -6.71
C CYS A 48 -10.65 7.35 -6.27
N GLU A 49 -11.04 8.57 -6.56
CA GLU A 49 -12.42 9.03 -6.35
C GLU A 49 -13.39 8.20 -7.18
N ALA A 50 -14.50 7.76 -6.59
CA ALA A 50 -15.44 6.83 -7.22
C ALA A 50 -16.76 7.45 -7.68
N SER A 51 -16.93 8.74 -7.52
CA SER A 51 -18.12 9.50 -7.94
C SER A 51 -17.77 10.95 -8.25
N GLY A 52 -18.73 11.71 -8.76
CA GLY A 52 -18.51 13.11 -9.13
C GLY A 52 -17.52 13.25 -10.28
N ALA A 53 -16.40 13.95 -10.05
CA ALA A 53 -15.37 14.15 -11.04
C ALA A 53 -14.54 12.89 -11.36
N CYS A 54 -14.59 11.89 -10.49
CA CYS A 54 -13.84 10.63 -10.63
C CYS A 54 -12.33 10.84 -10.91
N LEU A 55 -11.71 11.73 -10.13
CA LEU A 55 -10.29 12.05 -10.28
C LEU A 55 -9.44 11.22 -9.31
N ILE A 56 -8.20 10.99 -9.69
CA ILE A 56 -7.19 10.51 -8.75
C ILE A 56 -6.72 11.71 -7.94
N ARG A 57 -6.93 11.64 -6.63
CA ARG A 57 -6.49 12.68 -5.68
C ARG A 57 -5.11 12.31 -5.16
N VAL A 58 -4.22 13.29 -5.07
CA VAL A 58 -2.80 13.09 -4.76
C VAL A 58 -2.37 14.01 -3.62
N ASP A 59 -1.57 13.48 -2.71
CA ASP A 59 -0.90 14.24 -1.65
C ASP A 59 0.41 13.54 -1.28
N GLY A 60 1.26 14.22 -0.52
CA GLY A 60 2.53 13.67 -0.08
C GLY A 60 3.55 14.74 0.26
N ASN A 61 4.77 14.31 0.51
CA ASN A 61 5.91 15.19 0.79
C ASN A 61 7.13 14.89 -0.08
N ASP A 62 6.97 14.03 -1.10
CA ASP A 62 8.03 13.64 -2.03
C ASP A 62 7.45 13.46 -3.45
N PRO A 63 7.83 14.31 -4.43
CA PRO A 63 7.25 14.28 -5.77
C PRO A 63 7.45 12.96 -6.52
N GLU A 64 8.56 12.27 -6.33
CA GLU A 64 8.83 10.98 -6.97
C GLU A 64 7.87 9.90 -6.45
N LEU A 65 7.62 9.90 -5.13
CA LEU A 65 6.71 8.95 -4.51
C LEU A 65 5.24 9.27 -4.80
N GLU A 66 4.88 10.54 -4.93
CA GLU A 66 3.56 10.96 -5.41
C GLU A 66 3.32 10.46 -6.85
N ALA A 67 4.32 10.60 -7.73
CA ALA A 67 4.24 10.08 -9.10
C ALA A 67 4.08 8.56 -9.12
N ASN A 68 4.87 7.83 -8.32
CA ASN A 68 4.76 6.37 -8.21
C ASN A 68 3.36 5.93 -7.75
N ALA A 69 2.83 6.53 -6.68
CA ALA A 69 1.49 6.23 -6.20
C ALA A 69 0.41 6.53 -7.25
N THR A 70 0.57 7.63 -7.99
CA THR A 70 -0.36 8.03 -9.06
C THR A 70 -0.34 7.06 -10.24
N GLU A 71 0.82 6.62 -10.69
CA GLU A 71 0.96 5.62 -11.77
C GLU A 71 0.27 4.31 -11.39
N ASN A 72 0.49 3.83 -10.17
CA ASN A 72 -0.18 2.63 -9.66
C ASN A 72 -1.70 2.79 -9.60
N ALA A 73 -2.17 3.94 -9.12
CA ALA A 73 -3.60 4.25 -9.06
C ALA A 73 -4.24 4.28 -10.47
N GLN A 74 -3.56 4.90 -11.45
CA GLN A 74 -4.02 4.93 -12.84
C GLN A 74 -4.07 3.53 -13.46
N ALA A 75 -3.03 2.72 -13.25
CA ALA A 75 -2.94 1.37 -13.80
C ALA A 75 -4.06 0.47 -13.28
N VAL A 76 -4.33 0.50 -11.98
CA VAL A 76 -5.38 -0.31 -11.35
C VAL A 76 -6.77 0.25 -11.66
N GLY A 77 -6.99 1.55 -11.51
CA GLY A 77 -8.23 2.24 -11.86
C GLY A 77 -9.46 1.76 -11.10
N ALA A 78 -9.31 1.28 -9.86
CA ALA A 78 -10.41 0.82 -9.03
C ALA A 78 -10.94 1.92 -8.11
N GLY A 79 -12.25 2.15 -8.12
CA GLY A 79 -12.87 3.18 -7.29
C GLY A 79 -12.64 2.98 -5.80
N HIS A 80 -12.38 4.07 -5.08
CA HIS A 80 -12.05 4.12 -3.65
C HIS A 80 -10.75 3.40 -3.26
N ALA A 81 -9.97 2.86 -4.21
CA ALA A 81 -8.64 2.34 -3.92
C ALA A 81 -7.67 3.48 -3.61
N PHE A 82 -6.77 3.25 -2.67
CA PHE A 82 -5.65 4.13 -2.40
C PHE A 82 -4.32 3.39 -2.49
N PHE A 83 -3.29 4.15 -2.83
CA PHE A 83 -1.92 3.68 -3.01
C PHE A 83 -1.00 4.61 -2.26
N ILE A 84 -0.12 4.06 -1.44
CA ILE A 84 0.92 4.80 -0.73
C ILE A 84 2.27 4.25 -1.16
N ALA A 85 3.18 5.12 -1.58
CA ALA A 85 4.57 4.80 -1.80
C ALA A 85 5.40 5.50 -0.72
N MET A 86 6.40 4.83 -0.13
CA MET A 86 7.15 5.39 0.99
C MET A 86 8.61 4.97 1.02
N ARG A 87 9.44 5.86 1.60
CA ARG A 87 10.85 5.64 1.95
C ARG A 87 11.16 6.24 3.32
N GLN A 88 12.32 5.92 3.89
CA GLN A 88 12.78 6.42 5.20
C GLN A 88 11.81 6.06 6.34
N GLY A 89 11.21 4.91 6.23
CA GLY A 89 10.26 4.31 7.17
C GLY A 89 9.63 3.09 6.52
N TYR A 90 8.87 2.34 7.30
CA TYR A 90 8.27 1.08 6.88
C TYR A 90 6.77 1.07 7.14
N PRO A 91 6.00 0.29 6.38
CA PRO A 91 4.57 0.13 6.64
C PRO A 91 4.22 -0.19 8.08
N ILE A 92 5.02 -1.06 8.74
CA ILE A 92 4.79 -1.42 10.15
C ILE A 92 4.76 -0.22 11.10
N ASN A 93 5.45 0.88 10.74
CA ASN A 93 5.47 2.08 11.58
C ASN A 93 4.15 2.85 11.56
N VAL A 94 3.34 2.71 10.50
CA VAL A 94 2.15 3.53 10.26
C VAL A 94 0.85 2.73 10.12
N LEU A 95 0.91 1.41 9.89
CA LEU A 95 -0.28 0.59 9.62
C LEU A 95 -1.34 0.68 10.70
N ASN A 96 -0.97 0.67 11.99
CA ASN A 96 -1.94 0.78 13.07
C ASN A 96 -2.67 2.12 13.01
N ARG A 97 -1.94 3.20 12.78
CA ARG A 97 -2.53 4.54 12.67
C ARG A 97 -3.44 4.67 11.45
N ILE A 98 -3.05 4.08 10.32
CA ILE A 98 -3.88 4.03 9.10
C ILE A 98 -5.19 3.28 9.36
N ARG A 99 -5.15 2.14 10.07
CA ARG A 99 -6.36 1.37 10.41
C ARG A 99 -7.34 2.11 11.30
N GLU A 100 -6.87 3.10 12.07
CA GLU A 100 -7.72 3.92 12.94
C GLU A 100 -8.45 5.05 12.18
N ILE A 101 -8.14 5.29 10.92
CA ILE A 101 -8.84 6.28 10.08
C ILE A 101 -10.30 5.83 9.92
N PRO A 102 -11.29 6.71 10.23
CA PRO A 102 -12.70 6.31 10.30
C PRO A 102 -13.27 5.70 9.02
N GLU A 103 -12.83 6.18 7.85
CA GLU A 103 -13.28 5.71 6.55
C GLU A 103 -12.51 4.53 5.98
N MET A 104 -11.54 4.00 6.72
CA MET A 104 -10.75 2.86 6.26
C MET A 104 -11.60 1.60 6.15
N CYS A 105 -11.63 0.99 4.96
CA CYS A 105 -12.37 -0.25 4.71
C CYS A 105 -11.47 -1.47 4.80
N THR A 106 -10.36 -1.47 4.04
CA THR A 106 -9.44 -2.61 4.01
C THR A 106 -8.03 -2.20 3.57
N ILE A 107 -7.04 -2.98 3.98
CA ILE A 107 -5.67 -2.94 3.47
C ILE A 107 -5.42 -4.28 2.78
N TYR A 108 -5.05 -4.24 1.50
CA TYR A 108 -4.77 -5.45 0.70
C TYR A 108 -3.36 -5.96 0.92
N CYS A 109 -2.37 -5.06 0.94
CA CYS A 109 -0.97 -5.40 1.21
C CYS A 109 -0.18 -4.19 1.70
N ALA A 110 0.98 -4.50 2.31
CA ALA A 110 1.98 -3.54 2.75
C ALA A 110 3.35 -4.22 2.59
N THR A 111 4.16 -3.82 1.59
CA THR A 111 5.30 -4.63 1.16
C THR A 111 6.31 -3.85 0.32
N ALA A 112 7.54 -4.38 0.24
CA ALA A 112 8.56 -4.00 -0.74
C ALA A 112 8.72 -5.06 -1.85
N ASN A 113 7.96 -6.14 -1.80
CA ASN A 113 8.00 -7.20 -2.81
C ASN A 113 7.32 -6.75 -4.12
N PRO A 114 7.60 -7.42 -5.23
CA PRO A 114 6.77 -7.30 -6.43
C PRO A 114 5.30 -7.63 -6.11
N VAL A 115 4.37 -6.80 -6.59
CA VAL A 115 2.93 -6.98 -6.37
C VAL A 115 2.20 -7.00 -7.70
N GLU A 116 1.29 -7.95 -7.83
CA GLU A 116 0.28 -7.97 -8.87
C GLU A 116 -1.10 -7.80 -8.23
N VAL A 117 -1.89 -6.86 -8.75
CA VAL A 117 -3.27 -6.64 -8.31
C VAL A 117 -4.23 -7.35 -9.26
N ILE A 118 -5.12 -8.18 -8.71
CA ILE A 118 -6.15 -8.86 -9.48
C ILE A 118 -7.40 -7.99 -9.44
N VAL A 119 -7.82 -7.52 -10.61
CA VAL A 119 -9.02 -6.69 -10.76
C VAL A 119 -10.10 -7.40 -11.57
N ALA A 120 -11.34 -7.21 -11.16
CA ALA A 120 -12.51 -7.49 -11.98
C ALA A 120 -12.95 -6.20 -12.66
N GLU A 121 -13.16 -6.24 -13.97
CA GLU A 121 -13.64 -5.12 -14.78
C GLU A 121 -15.02 -5.39 -15.32
N THR A 122 -15.92 -4.42 -15.22
CA THR A 122 -17.26 -4.41 -15.77
C THR A 122 -17.50 -3.12 -16.53
N GLU A 123 -18.67 -2.95 -17.14
CA GLU A 123 -19.07 -1.68 -17.77
C GLU A 123 -19.13 -0.51 -16.76
N GLN A 124 -19.37 -0.79 -15.49
CA GLN A 124 -19.42 0.22 -14.44
C GLN A 124 -18.03 0.72 -14.02
N GLY A 125 -17.03 -0.16 -14.01
CA GLY A 125 -15.68 0.15 -13.52
C GLY A 125 -14.92 -1.08 -13.07
N ARG A 126 -13.90 -0.86 -12.22
CA ARG A 126 -13.01 -1.90 -11.71
C ARG A 126 -13.10 -2.06 -10.20
N GLY A 127 -12.96 -3.30 -9.73
CA GLY A 127 -12.83 -3.64 -8.32
C GLY A 127 -11.63 -4.53 -8.06
N ILE A 128 -10.93 -4.32 -6.95
CA ILE A 128 -9.81 -5.16 -6.53
C ILE A 128 -10.37 -6.42 -5.86
N LEU A 129 -10.03 -7.59 -6.40
CA LEU A 129 -10.36 -8.89 -5.79
C LEU A 129 -9.32 -9.33 -4.77
N GLY A 130 -8.07 -8.97 -4.99
CA GLY A 130 -6.96 -9.32 -4.12
C GLY A 130 -5.63 -8.96 -4.75
N VAL A 131 -4.55 -9.35 -4.08
CA VAL A 131 -3.18 -9.10 -4.52
C VAL A 131 -2.34 -10.36 -4.42
N ILE A 132 -1.34 -10.46 -5.29
CA ILE A 132 -0.24 -11.41 -5.18
C ILE A 132 0.97 -10.61 -4.70
N ASP A 133 1.40 -10.90 -3.47
CA ASP A 133 2.51 -10.22 -2.80
C ASP A 133 3.73 -11.15 -2.75
N GLY A 134 4.71 -10.86 -3.58
CA GLY A 134 5.94 -11.64 -3.67
C GLY A 134 5.72 -13.05 -4.22
N ALA A 135 6.54 -13.99 -3.75
CA ALA A 135 6.57 -15.37 -4.22
C ALA A 135 5.82 -16.33 -3.28
N SER A 136 5.35 -17.44 -3.84
CA SER A 136 4.78 -18.54 -3.05
C SER A 136 5.81 -19.16 -2.11
N PRO A 137 5.40 -19.65 -0.93
CA PRO A 137 6.29 -20.35 -0.02
C PRO A 137 6.97 -21.56 -0.66
N LYS A 138 8.26 -21.76 -0.36
CA LYS A 138 9.06 -22.88 -0.90
C LYS A 138 9.12 -24.08 0.04
N GLY A 139 8.60 -23.95 1.25
CA GLY A 139 8.63 -25.01 2.26
C GLY A 139 8.27 -24.48 3.66
N ILE A 140 8.50 -25.28 4.66
CA ILE A 140 8.28 -24.97 6.07
C ILE A 140 9.64 -24.73 6.73
N GLU A 141 9.74 -23.72 7.60
CA GLU A 141 10.99 -23.40 8.31
C GLU A 141 11.50 -24.59 9.14
N SER A 142 12.81 -24.83 9.06
CA SER A 142 13.54 -25.74 9.93
C SER A 142 13.81 -25.11 11.30
N GLN A 143 14.42 -25.88 12.21
CA GLN A 143 14.88 -25.35 13.49
C GLN A 143 15.94 -24.23 13.29
N ASN A 144 16.87 -24.40 12.34
CA ASN A 144 17.87 -23.41 12.02
C ASN A 144 17.23 -22.11 11.45
N ASP A 145 16.23 -22.24 10.59
CA ASP A 145 15.50 -21.10 10.06
C ASP A 145 14.77 -20.31 11.17
N ARG A 146 14.21 -21.03 12.13
CA ARG A 146 13.54 -20.45 13.32
C ARG A 146 14.52 -19.66 14.18
N GLU A 147 15.69 -20.22 14.46
CA GLU A 147 16.76 -19.56 15.20
C GLU A 147 17.27 -18.32 14.46
N TRP A 148 17.47 -18.42 13.14
CA TRP A 148 17.83 -17.29 12.31
C TRP A 148 16.78 -16.17 12.41
N ARG A 149 15.50 -16.47 12.24
CA ARG A 149 14.40 -15.49 12.33
C ARG A 149 14.36 -14.79 13.69
N GLN A 150 14.48 -15.56 14.77
CA GLN A 150 14.51 -15.02 16.13
C GLN A 150 15.73 -14.11 16.35
N GLY A 151 16.89 -14.52 15.91
CA GLY A 151 18.13 -13.73 15.98
C GLY A 151 18.05 -12.46 15.16
N PHE A 152 17.51 -12.55 13.93
CA PHE A 152 17.32 -11.42 13.05
C PHE A 152 16.41 -10.34 13.67
N LEU A 153 15.26 -10.73 14.23
CA LEU A 153 14.32 -9.80 14.86
C LEU A 153 14.94 -9.05 16.05
N ARG A 154 15.82 -9.70 16.80
CA ARG A 154 16.57 -9.07 17.89
C ARG A 154 17.64 -8.12 17.36
N LYS A 155 18.38 -8.55 16.33
CA LYS A 155 19.42 -7.73 15.68
C LYS A 155 18.87 -6.42 15.13
N ILE A 156 17.69 -6.43 14.54
CA ILE A 156 17.05 -5.22 14.00
C ILE A 156 16.20 -4.45 15.05
N GLY A 157 16.13 -4.92 16.29
CA GLY A 157 15.54 -4.21 17.41
C GLY A 157 14.02 -4.38 17.61
N TYR A 158 13.36 -5.25 16.85
CA TYR A 158 11.92 -5.49 17.01
C TYR A 158 11.57 -6.46 18.15
N LYS A 159 12.53 -7.23 18.62
CA LYS A 159 12.39 -8.14 19.76
C LYS A 159 13.60 -8.04 20.70
N ARG A 160 13.42 -8.40 21.99
CA ARG A 160 14.46 -8.44 23.03
C ARG A 160 14.85 -9.87 23.40
#